data_9140000173a34d6d0911caacf09e3e75
#
_entry.id   9140000173a34d6d0911caacf09e3e75
#
_cell.length_a   1.000
_cell.length_b   1.000
_cell.length_c   1.000
_cell.angle_alpha   90.00
_cell.angle_beta   90.00
_cell.angle_gamma   90.00
#
_symmetry.space_group_name_H-M   'P 1'
#
loop_
_entity.id
_entity.type
_entity.pdbx_description
1 polymer ?
#
loop_
_entity_poly.entity_id
_entity_poly.type
_entity_poly.pdbx_seq_one_letter_code
_entity_poly.pdbx_strand_id
1 'polypeptide(L)'
;MLRSLVGSEMCIRDRPTSENPTIINLPSTVEMATPNIFADQIEWMHTNFRNRENVILSVHPHNDRGTGVAAAELAQMAGADRVEGTLFGNGERTGNVDIVTLGLNLFTQGVDPQLDFSNINSLMDTAIHCNQLPIHARHPYAGELVHTAFSGSHQDAINKGMKAMETANSPLFEVPYLPIDPKDIGRDYEAIIRVNSQSGKGGVSYILENDYSIRLPKAAQAQFSQVIQKITDATSQEITPEEIWKAFQSTFIEQNGPFKLISFSSEAASRSNDLERMTATVTFDGTQYEIKGTGNGPIAAFIQGMRDTFDLKFRLKDYTEHTRTAGSESEAAAYIELK
;
A
#
# COMPACT_ATOMS: atom_id res chain seq x y z
N MET A 1 16.79 -14.59 43.44
CA MET A 1 17.58 -14.27 42.23
C MET A 1 18.87 -13.45 42.52
N LEU A 2 18.93 -12.69 43.59
CA LEU A 2 20.12 -11.88 43.94
C LEU A 2 21.32 -12.67 44.48
N ARG A 3 21.19 -13.95 44.85
CA ARG A 3 22.28 -14.76 45.47
C ARG A 3 23.28 -15.34 44.47
N SER A 4 22.95 -15.43 43.16
CA SER A 4 23.90 -15.95 42.16
C SER A 4 24.84 -14.89 41.57
N LEU A 5 24.56 -13.63 41.81
CA LEU A 5 25.36 -12.49 41.31
C LEU A 5 26.48 -12.09 42.26
N VAL A 6 26.47 -12.54 43.52
CA VAL A 6 27.41 -12.10 44.55
C VAL A 6 28.85 -12.48 44.23
N GLY A 7 29.11 -13.60 43.55
CA GLY A 7 30.47 -14.00 43.14
C GLY A 7 30.96 -13.22 41.89
N SER A 8 30.08 -12.88 40.97
CA SER A 8 30.40 -12.08 39.79
C SER A 8 30.55 -10.58 40.10
N GLU A 9 29.80 -10.06 41.08
CA GLU A 9 29.95 -8.67 41.54
C GLU A 9 31.34 -8.36 42.11
N MET A 10 31.99 -9.30 42.79
CA MET A 10 33.33 -9.08 43.30
C MET A 10 34.39 -8.96 42.20
N CYS A 11 34.24 -9.72 41.12
CA CYS A 11 35.15 -9.61 39.96
C CYS A 11 34.87 -8.36 39.11
N ILE A 12 33.63 -7.91 39.08
CA ILE A 12 33.17 -6.71 38.32
C ILE A 12 33.57 -5.43 39.05
N ARG A 13 33.50 -5.41 40.39
CA ARG A 13 33.87 -4.25 41.22
C ARG A 13 35.29 -3.79 41.08
N ASP A 14 36.22 -4.69 40.83
CA ASP A 14 37.64 -4.43 40.91
C ASP A 14 38.32 -4.18 39.56
N ARG A 15 37.61 -4.30 38.43
CA ARG A 15 38.23 -4.35 37.10
C ARG A 15 37.60 -3.60 35.93
N PRO A 16 36.39 -3.03 35.95
CA PRO A 16 35.94 -2.24 34.80
C PRO A 16 36.73 -0.96 34.71
N THR A 17 37.37 -0.74 33.58
CA THR A 17 38.07 0.50 33.24
C THR A 17 37.46 1.05 31.94
N SER A 18 37.71 2.29 31.62
CA SER A 18 37.27 2.90 30.34
C SER A 18 37.83 2.16 29.11
N GLU A 19 39.01 1.54 29.25
CA GLU A 19 39.66 0.75 28.20
C GLU A 19 39.11 -0.71 28.12
N ASN A 20 38.52 -1.19 29.23
CA ASN A 20 37.94 -2.54 29.31
C ASN A 20 36.63 -2.51 30.11
N PRO A 21 35.53 -2.03 29.49
CA PRO A 21 34.27 -1.95 30.17
C PRO A 21 33.66 -3.34 30.41
N THR A 22 32.89 -3.47 31.48
CA THR A 22 32.15 -4.70 31.78
C THR A 22 30.72 -4.61 31.29
N ILE A 23 30.26 -5.64 30.58
CA ILE A 23 28.86 -5.76 30.18
C ILE A 23 28.09 -6.46 31.28
N ILE A 24 27.04 -5.81 31.78
CA ILE A 24 26.05 -6.42 32.67
C ILE A 24 24.74 -6.57 31.87
N ASN A 25 24.35 -7.82 31.68
CA ASN A 25 23.14 -8.14 30.93
C ASN A 25 21.97 -8.44 31.87
N LEU A 26 20.87 -7.73 31.69
CA LEU A 26 19.65 -7.86 32.46
C LEU A 26 18.53 -8.47 31.57
N PRO A 27 18.33 -9.80 31.62
CA PRO A 27 17.32 -10.45 30.82
C PRO A 27 15.94 -10.31 31.47
N SER A 28 14.92 -10.03 30.62
CA SER A 28 13.51 -10.21 30.97
C SER A 28 13.03 -11.54 30.39
N THR A 29 13.39 -12.64 31.03
CA THR A 29 13.35 -14.01 30.47
C THR A 29 11.93 -14.46 30.05
N VAL A 30 10.90 -14.05 30.79
CA VAL A 30 9.49 -14.41 30.53
C VAL A 30 8.55 -13.21 30.70
N GLU A 31 9.07 -12.00 30.60
CA GLU A 31 8.32 -10.75 30.74
C GLU A 31 7.37 -10.73 31.97
N MET A 32 7.86 -11.09 33.15
CA MET A 32 7.05 -11.11 34.37
C MET A 32 6.52 -9.71 34.77
N ALA A 33 7.24 -8.66 34.41
CA ALA A 33 6.88 -7.28 34.65
C ALA A 33 6.29 -6.62 33.40
N THR A 34 5.51 -5.56 33.59
CA THR A 34 5.13 -4.65 32.50
C THR A 34 6.33 -3.82 32.04
N PRO A 35 6.36 -3.28 30.81
CA PRO A 35 7.52 -2.54 30.28
C PRO A 35 7.97 -1.38 31.16
N ASN A 36 7.05 -0.62 31.76
CA ASN A 36 7.38 0.47 32.67
C ASN A 36 8.08 -0.01 33.95
N ILE A 37 7.63 -1.12 34.56
CA ILE A 37 8.28 -1.70 35.75
C ILE A 37 9.66 -2.24 35.38
N PHE A 38 9.83 -2.83 34.19
CA PHE A 38 11.14 -3.24 33.72
C PHE A 38 12.06 -2.04 33.55
N ALA A 39 11.57 -0.95 32.95
CA ALA A 39 12.32 0.30 32.84
C ALA A 39 12.72 0.89 34.20
N ASP A 40 11.82 0.90 35.21
CA ASP A 40 12.14 1.32 36.58
C ASP A 40 13.29 0.49 37.18
N GLN A 41 13.35 -0.81 36.91
CA GLN A 41 14.46 -1.68 37.33
C GLN A 41 15.76 -1.29 36.62
N ILE A 42 15.72 -0.97 35.35
CA ILE A 42 16.89 -0.52 34.58
C ILE A 42 17.39 0.84 35.11
N GLU A 43 16.48 1.81 35.32
CA GLU A 43 16.82 3.11 35.88
C GLU A 43 17.46 2.98 37.29
N TRP A 44 16.88 2.09 38.10
CA TRP A 44 17.47 1.83 39.44
C TRP A 44 18.90 1.26 39.31
N MET A 45 19.13 0.33 38.38
CA MET A 45 20.48 -0.21 38.13
C MET A 45 21.39 0.88 37.59
N HIS A 46 20.95 1.65 36.62
CA HIS A 46 21.67 2.78 36.01
C HIS A 46 22.15 3.77 37.07
N THR A 47 21.31 4.11 38.03
CA THR A 47 21.60 5.12 39.05
C THR A 47 22.36 4.59 40.27
N ASN A 48 22.32 3.28 40.52
CA ASN A 48 22.94 2.69 41.71
C ASN A 48 24.23 1.91 41.43
N PHE A 49 24.60 1.68 40.16
CA PHE A 49 25.88 1.09 39.85
C PHE A 49 27.01 2.03 40.21
N ARG A 50 28.03 1.49 40.96
CA ARG A 50 29.29 2.18 41.13
C ARG A 50 30.11 2.09 39.84
N ASN A 51 30.84 3.13 39.50
CA ASN A 51 31.62 3.22 38.26
C ASN A 51 30.74 2.95 37.02
N ARG A 52 29.53 3.51 36.99
CA ARG A 52 28.53 3.31 35.91
C ARG A 52 29.12 3.61 34.54
N GLU A 53 30.04 4.55 34.46
CA GLU A 53 30.74 4.97 33.24
C GLU A 53 31.60 3.87 32.61
N ASN A 54 31.97 2.86 33.38
CA ASN A 54 32.79 1.70 32.94
C ASN A 54 31.94 0.43 32.77
N VAL A 55 30.60 0.55 32.86
CA VAL A 55 29.65 -0.56 32.72
C VAL A 55 28.77 -0.33 31.52
N ILE A 56 28.70 -1.31 30.63
CA ILE A 56 27.69 -1.37 29.57
C ILE A 56 26.48 -2.10 30.13
N LEU A 57 25.39 -1.36 30.36
CA LEU A 57 24.14 -1.92 30.84
C LEU A 57 23.34 -2.45 29.63
N SER A 58 23.30 -3.77 29.50
CA SER A 58 22.64 -4.47 28.40
C SER A 58 21.34 -5.06 28.88
N VAL A 59 20.33 -5.00 28.02
CA VAL A 59 19.01 -5.62 28.26
C VAL A 59 18.73 -6.68 27.21
N HIS A 60 18.04 -7.76 27.65
CA HIS A 60 17.70 -8.91 26.81
C HIS A 60 16.23 -9.29 27.03
N PRO A 61 15.28 -8.52 26.48
CA PRO A 61 13.87 -8.82 26.63
C PRO A 61 13.43 -9.97 25.74
N HIS A 62 12.61 -10.88 26.29
CA HIS A 62 11.76 -11.78 25.52
C HIS A 62 10.42 -11.12 25.21
N ASN A 63 9.53 -11.86 24.52
CA ASN A 63 8.27 -11.32 24.02
C ASN A 63 7.04 -12.13 24.50
N ASP A 64 7.13 -12.70 25.73
CA ASP A 64 6.11 -13.60 26.26
C ASP A 64 4.76 -12.92 26.50
N ARG A 65 4.74 -11.61 26.74
CA ARG A 65 3.54 -10.78 26.87
C ARG A 65 3.21 -10.02 25.57
N GLY A 66 4.03 -10.13 24.53
CA GLY A 66 3.91 -9.32 23.31
C GLY A 66 4.35 -7.86 23.48
N THR A 67 5.17 -7.56 24.50
CA THR A 67 5.60 -6.20 24.83
C THR A 67 7.13 -6.01 24.79
N GLY A 68 7.86 -6.97 24.22
CA GLY A 68 9.32 -6.98 24.21
C GLY A 68 9.93 -5.72 23.57
N VAL A 69 9.38 -5.21 22.47
CA VAL A 69 9.83 -3.97 21.82
C VAL A 69 9.61 -2.77 22.76
N ALA A 70 8.41 -2.63 23.34
CA ALA A 70 8.11 -1.55 24.27
C ALA A 70 8.99 -1.60 25.53
N ALA A 71 9.29 -2.81 26.02
CA ALA A 71 10.22 -2.97 27.15
C ALA A 71 11.64 -2.53 26.81
N ALA A 72 12.12 -2.81 25.58
CA ALA A 72 13.42 -2.37 25.11
C ALA A 72 13.49 -0.85 24.92
N GLU A 73 12.47 -0.24 24.29
CA GLU A 73 12.39 1.22 24.12
C GLU A 73 12.46 1.95 25.47
N LEU A 74 11.60 1.55 26.41
CA LEU A 74 11.58 2.16 27.75
C LEU A 74 12.88 1.89 28.53
N ALA A 75 13.49 0.72 28.37
CA ALA A 75 14.78 0.41 28.99
C ALA A 75 15.92 1.31 28.46
N GLN A 76 15.94 1.60 27.16
CA GLN A 76 16.88 2.56 26.58
C GLN A 76 16.67 3.98 27.15
N MET A 77 15.44 4.41 27.27
CA MET A 77 15.09 5.69 27.89
C MET A 77 15.49 5.74 29.39
N ALA A 78 15.47 4.59 30.08
CA ALA A 78 15.86 4.42 31.48
C ALA A 78 17.38 4.29 31.69
N GLY A 79 18.19 4.30 30.62
CA GLY A 79 19.65 4.32 30.71
C GLY A 79 20.33 3.00 30.34
N ALA A 80 19.67 2.07 29.67
CA ALA A 80 20.33 0.94 29.04
C ALA A 80 21.20 1.42 27.85
N ASP A 81 22.43 0.92 27.78
CA ASP A 81 23.39 1.26 26.74
C ASP A 81 23.26 0.32 25.53
N ARG A 82 22.75 -0.89 25.73
CA ARG A 82 22.67 -1.93 24.71
C ARG A 82 21.40 -2.76 24.85
N VAL A 83 20.84 -3.12 23.70
CA VAL A 83 19.74 -4.09 23.58
C VAL A 83 20.24 -5.33 22.85
N GLU A 84 19.93 -6.50 23.38
CA GLU A 84 20.14 -7.80 22.74
C GLU A 84 18.79 -8.34 22.29
N GLY A 85 18.69 -8.68 21.02
CA GLY A 85 17.48 -9.22 20.43
C GLY A 85 17.79 -10.05 19.18
N THR A 86 16.78 -10.34 18.40
CA THR A 86 16.91 -11.15 17.20
C THR A 86 16.23 -10.49 16.01
N LEU A 87 16.65 -10.85 14.80
CA LEU A 87 15.95 -10.43 13.59
C LEU A 87 14.54 -11.02 13.59
N PHE A 88 13.55 -10.12 13.40
CA PHE A 88 12.12 -10.45 13.36
C PHE A 88 11.60 -11.18 14.62
N GLY A 89 12.28 -11.00 15.75
CA GLY A 89 11.86 -11.55 17.03
C GLY A 89 11.99 -13.07 17.18
N ASN A 90 12.69 -13.75 16.27
CA ASN A 90 12.84 -15.21 16.36
C ASN A 90 13.57 -15.61 17.64
N GLY A 91 13.06 -16.63 18.36
CA GLY A 91 13.65 -17.11 19.62
C GLY A 91 12.78 -18.15 20.29
N GLU A 92 13.16 -18.49 21.53
CA GLU A 92 12.41 -19.45 22.33
C GLU A 92 11.01 -18.97 22.67
N ARG A 93 10.06 -19.89 22.74
CA ARG A 93 8.64 -19.66 23.07
C ARG A 93 8.00 -18.65 22.12
N THR A 94 7.74 -17.42 22.57
CA THR A 94 7.16 -16.32 21.78
C THR A 94 8.23 -15.46 21.11
N GLY A 95 9.50 -15.76 21.30
CA GLY A 95 10.64 -15.05 20.75
C GLY A 95 11.27 -14.02 21.68
N ASN A 96 12.20 -13.27 21.12
CA ASN A 96 12.93 -12.17 21.75
C ASN A 96 12.42 -10.82 21.25
N VAL A 97 12.97 -9.74 21.79
CA VAL A 97 12.75 -8.42 21.20
C VAL A 97 13.20 -8.41 19.73
N ASP A 98 12.35 -7.90 18.89
CA ASP A 98 12.63 -7.76 17.46
C ASP A 98 13.49 -6.53 17.19
N ILE A 99 14.74 -6.76 16.80
CA ILE A 99 15.70 -5.70 16.50
C ILE A 99 15.31 -4.89 15.27
N VAL A 100 14.63 -5.51 14.28
CA VAL A 100 14.18 -4.80 13.07
C VAL A 100 13.09 -3.77 13.45
N THR A 101 12.08 -4.20 14.18
CA THR A 101 11.04 -3.30 14.67
C THR A 101 11.61 -2.21 15.57
N LEU A 102 12.47 -2.56 16.52
CA LEU A 102 13.08 -1.59 17.45
C LEU A 102 13.90 -0.54 16.69
N GLY A 103 14.75 -0.97 15.75
CA GLY A 103 15.60 -0.05 14.99
C GLY A 103 14.78 0.87 14.08
N LEU A 104 13.73 0.36 13.41
CA LEU A 104 12.86 1.18 12.58
C LEU A 104 11.95 2.10 13.40
N ASN A 105 11.56 1.73 14.62
CA ASN A 105 10.90 2.63 15.54
C ASN A 105 11.78 3.84 15.89
N LEU A 106 13.07 3.63 16.18
CA LEU A 106 14.03 4.71 16.39
C LEU A 106 14.17 5.59 15.15
N PHE A 107 14.33 4.99 13.98
CA PHE A 107 14.48 5.69 12.71
C PHE A 107 13.27 6.59 12.43
N THR A 108 12.04 6.11 12.62
CA THR A 108 10.82 6.90 12.42
C THR A 108 10.66 8.06 13.43
N GLN A 109 11.39 8.03 14.53
CA GLN A 109 11.48 9.13 15.50
C GLN A 109 12.68 10.05 15.26
N GLY A 110 13.41 9.88 14.15
CA GLY A 110 14.57 10.69 13.80
C GLY A 110 15.85 10.30 14.51
N VAL A 111 15.91 9.13 15.13
CA VAL A 111 17.10 8.57 15.78
C VAL A 111 17.72 7.52 14.88
N ASP A 112 18.92 7.76 14.39
CA ASP A 112 19.67 6.78 13.59
C ASP A 112 20.09 5.58 14.46
N PRO A 113 19.54 4.37 14.21
CA PRO A 113 19.90 3.18 14.95
C PRO A 113 21.29 2.66 14.58
N GLN A 114 21.96 3.23 13.59
CA GLN A 114 23.23 2.78 13.00
C GLN A 114 23.16 1.32 12.50
N LEU A 115 21.98 0.93 12.02
CA LEU A 115 21.68 -0.36 11.41
C LEU A 115 21.11 -0.12 10.02
N ASP A 116 21.52 -0.94 9.06
CA ASP A 116 21.09 -0.84 7.68
C ASP A 116 19.90 -1.78 7.41
N PHE A 117 18.72 -1.18 7.22
CA PHE A 117 17.49 -1.86 6.81
C PHE A 117 17.06 -1.51 5.38
N SER A 118 17.94 -0.87 4.60
CA SER A 118 17.63 -0.41 3.23
C SER A 118 17.28 -1.54 2.25
N ASN A 119 17.48 -2.80 2.62
CA ASN A 119 17.01 -3.98 1.89
C ASN A 119 16.38 -5.00 2.84
N ILE A 120 15.19 -4.66 3.35
CA ILE A 120 14.49 -5.49 4.33
C ILE A 120 14.15 -6.90 3.79
N ASN A 121 13.92 -7.03 2.48
CA ASN A 121 13.60 -8.32 1.86
C ASN A 121 14.77 -9.30 1.96
N SER A 122 16.00 -8.83 1.73
CA SER A 122 17.21 -9.67 1.89
C SER A 122 17.41 -10.15 3.33
N LEU A 123 17.08 -9.30 4.31
CA LEU A 123 17.10 -9.69 5.74
C LEU A 123 16.03 -10.74 6.04
N MET A 124 14.82 -10.56 5.49
CA MET A 124 13.72 -11.53 5.64
C MET A 124 14.10 -12.89 5.05
N ASP A 125 14.61 -12.92 3.82
CA ASP A 125 15.02 -14.15 3.13
C ASP A 125 16.11 -14.89 3.94
N THR A 126 17.07 -14.14 4.46
CA THR A 126 18.12 -14.70 5.31
C THR A 126 17.56 -15.29 6.61
N ALA A 127 16.66 -14.57 7.27
CA ALA A 127 16.05 -15.03 8.52
C ALA A 127 15.16 -16.28 8.28
N ILE A 128 14.36 -16.29 7.22
CA ILE A 128 13.52 -17.43 6.82
C ILE A 128 14.42 -18.65 6.50
N HIS A 129 15.48 -18.43 5.73
CA HIS A 129 16.41 -19.51 5.37
C HIS A 129 17.07 -20.13 6.61
N CYS A 130 17.55 -19.30 7.54
CA CYS A 130 18.24 -19.77 8.75
C CYS A 130 17.30 -20.42 9.75
N ASN A 131 16.13 -19.84 9.96
CA ASN A 131 15.20 -20.26 11.01
C ASN A 131 14.17 -21.30 10.52
N GLN A 132 14.00 -21.46 9.20
CA GLN A 132 12.99 -22.32 8.57
C GLN A 132 11.56 -21.99 9.04
N LEU A 133 11.30 -20.74 9.40
CA LEU A 133 9.99 -20.22 9.82
C LEU A 133 9.66 -18.98 9.00
N PRO A 134 8.40 -18.83 8.56
CA PRO A 134 7.98 -17.64 7.85
C PRO A 134 7.89 -16.44 8.80
N ILE A 135 8.13 -15.25 8.27
CA ILE A 135 7.83 -14.00 8.96
C ILE A 135 6.34 -13.72 8.80
N HIS A 136 5.71 -13.28 9.87
CA HIS A 136 4.26 -13.04 9.87
C HIS A 136 3.89 -11.93 8.85
N ALA A 137 2.85 -12.16 8.04
CA ALA A 137 2.42 -11.23 6.99
C ALA A 137 2.02 -9.82 7.50
N ARG A 138 1.74 -9.67 8.79
CA ARG A 138 1.46 -8.40 9.47
C ARG A 138 2.58 -7.97 10.42
N HIS A 139 3.79 -8.46 10.19
CA HIS A 139 4.96 -8.04 10.96
C HIS A 139 5.20 -6.54 10.75
N PRO A 140 5.45 -5.73 11.81
CA PRO A 140 5.72 -4.31 11.66
C PRO A 140 6.82 -4.05 10.62
N TYR A 141 6.60 -3.08 9.74
CA TYR A 141 7.48 -2.67 8.63
C TYR A 141 7.77 -3.76 7.58
N ALA A 142 7.98 -5.01 7.97
CA ALA A 142 8.48 -6.09 7.12
C ALA A 142 7.38 -6.95 6.48
N GLY A 143 6.21 -7.07 7.12
CA GLY A 143 5.14 -7.94 6.65
C GLY A 143 4.61 -7.55 5.26
N GLU A 144 4.17 -8.52 4.49
CA GLU A 144 3.60 -8.30 3.14
C GLU A 144 2.36 -7.40 3.16
N LEU A 145 1.62 -7.38 4.26
CA LEU A 145 0.38 -6.61 4.40
C LEU A 145 0.57 -5.22 5.03
N VAL A 146 1.79 -4.85 5.41
CA VAL A 146 2.06 -3.58 6.12
C VAL A 146 1.77 -2.36 5.26
N HIS A 147 2.02 -2.44 3.97
CA HIS A 147 1.78 -1.36 3.02
C HIS A 147 0.43 -1.52 2.28
N THR A 148 -0.45 -2.41 2.74
CA THR A 148 -1.73 -2.70 2.10
C THR A 148 -2.85 -1.94 2.78
N ALA A 149 -3.61 -1.16 2.02
CA ALA A 149 -4.84 -0.51 2.49
C ALA A 149 -6.05 -1.14 1.80
N PHE A 150 -7.03 -1.62 2.58
CA PHE A 150 -8.27 -2.22 2.07
C PHE A 150 -9.40 -1.19 1.91
N SER A 151 -9.39 -0.14 2.72
CA SER A 151 -10.40 0.91 2.65
C SER A 151 -10.11 1.87 1.48
N GLY A 152 -11.10 2.08 0.61
CA GLY A 152 -10.96 3.02 -0.50
C GLY A 152 -10.65 4.47 -0.10
N SER A 153 -11.13 4.89 1.10
CA SER A 153 -10.78 6.21 1.64
C SER A 153 -9.32 6.31 2.05
N HIS A 154 -8.74 5.24 2.61
CA HIS A 154 -7.32 5.20 2.95
C HIS A 154 -6.45 5.18 1.71
N GLN A 155 -6.81 4.39 0.70
CA GLN A 155 -6.12 4.34 -0.60
C GLN A 155 -6.12 5.70 -1.30
N ASP A 156 -7.27 6.40 -1.33
CA ASP A 156 -7.38 7.75 -1.90
C ASP A 156 -6.50 8.75 -1.14
N ALA A 157 -6.46 8.66 0.21
CA ALA A 157 -5.63 9.53 1.03
C ALA A 157 -4.12 9.28 0.79
N ILE A 158 -3.69 8.02 0.70
CA ILE A 158 -2.30 7.67 0.40
C ILE A 158 -1.90 8.19 -0.99
N ASN A 159 -2.71 7.95 -2.02
CA ASN A 159 -2.45 8.43 -3.37
C ASN A 159 -2.34 9.96 -3.44
N LYS A 160 -3.25 10.67 -2.76
CA LYS A 160 -3.18 12.15 -2.67
C LYS A 160 -1.94 12.61 -1.91
N GLY A 161 -1.58 11.94 -0.82
CA GLY A 161 -0.38 12.23 -0.04
C GLY A 161 0.89 12.07 -0.86
N MET A 162 1.03 10.97 -1.60
CA MET A 162 2.18 10.73 -2.49
C MET A 162 2.31 11.83 -3.56
N LYS A 163 1.21 12.14 -4.26
CA LYS A 163 1.21 13.21 -5.28
C LYS A 163 1.52 14.59 -4.68
N ALA A 164 1.05 14.87 -3.47
CA ALA A 164 1.34 16.14 -2.77
C ALA A 164 2.82 16.23 -2.40
N MET A 165 3.42 15.16 -1.90
CA MET A 165 4.85 15.11 -1.58
C MET A 165 5.73 15.32 -2.81
N GLU A 166 5.42 14.65 -3.93
CA GLU A 166 6.12 14.85 -5.21
C GLU A 166 6.07 16.33 -5.64
N THR A 167 4.89 16.95 -5.53
CA THR A 167 4.70 18.36 -5.91
C THR A 167 5.42 19.31 -4.97
N ALA A 168 5.39 19.05 -3.67
CA ALA A 168 5.99 19.90 -2.65
C ALA A 168 7.52 19.74 -2.55
N ASN A 169 8.08 18.66 -3.10
CA ASN A 169 9.49 18.27 -2.93
C ASN A 169 9.91 18.28 -1.46
N SER A 170 9.04 17.78 -0.57
CA SER A 170 9.27 17.75 0.87
C SER A 170 10.39 16.78 1.24
N PRO A 171 11.33 17.15 2.12
CA PRO A 171 12.33 16.23 2.63
C PRO A 171 11.77 15.28 3.70
N LEU A 172 10.56 15.53 4.20
CA LEU A 172 9.90 14.72 5.22
C LEU A 172 8.83 13.87 4.57
N PHE A 173 8.79 12.59 4.96
CA PHE A 173 7.73 11.69 4.53
C PHE A 173 6.48 11.89 5.39
N GLU A 174 5.42 12.44 4.80
CA GLU A 174 4.16 12.80 5.48
C GLU A 174 2.94 12.19 4.81
N VAL A 175 3.08 10.97 4.28
CA VAL A 175 1.96 10.29 3.63
C VAL A 175 1.02 9.67 4.68
N PRO A 176 -0.28 9.99 4.66
CA PRO A 176 -1.24 9.41 5.60
C PRO A 176 -1.25 7.88 5.55
N TYR A 177 -1.43 7.24 6.71
CA TYR A 177 -1.51 5.78 6.89
C TYR A 177 -0.24 4.98 6.61
N LEU A 178 0.87 5.61 6.26
CA LEU A 178 2.17 4.96 6.12
C LEU A 178 3.11 5.45 7.23
N PRO A 179 3.67 4.53 8.04
CA PRO A 179 4.56 4.90 9.15
C PRO A 179 5.97 5.26 8.70
N ILE A 180 6.37 4.88 7.49
CA ILE A 180 7.70 5.06 6.92
C ILE A 180 7.60 5.16 5.40
N ASP A 181 8.56 5.83 4.75
CA ASP A 181 8.71 5.72 3.30
C ASP A 181 9.16 4.28 2.95
N PRO A 182 8.41 3.55 2.14
CA PRO A 182 8.81 2.22 1.70
C PRO A 182 10.20 2.16 1.07
N LYS A 183 10.65 3.24 0.43
CA LYS A 183 11.97 3.34 -0.19
C LYS A 183 13.11 3.24 0.83
N ASP A 184 12.91 3.71 2.07
CA ASP A 184 13.91 3.66 3.14
C ASP A 184 14.24 2.22 3.55
N ILE A 185 13.33 1.28 3.28
CA ILE A 185 13.51 -0.14 3.55
C ILE A 185 13.67 -0.99 2.28
N GLY A 186 13.96 -0.35 1.15
CA GLY A 186 14.19 -1.00 -0.15
C GLY A 186 12.94 -1.60 -0.77
N ARG A 187 11.76 -1.05 -0.44
CA ARG A 187 10.49 -1.42 -1.05
C ARG A 187 9.94 -0.28 -1.88
N ASP A 188 9.29 -0.62 -2.96
CA ASP A 188 8.47 0.32 -3.68
C ASP A 188 7.06 0.35 -3.08
N TYR A 189 6.41 1.51 -3.14
CA TYR A 189 4.98 1.58 -2.90
C TYR A 189 4.26 1.01 -4.13
N GLU A 190 4.40 -0.26 -4.36
CA GLU A 190 3.40 -1.01 -5.10
C GLU A 190 2.23 -1.19 -4.14
N ALA A 191 1.24 -0.34 -4.30
CA ALA A 191 -0.03 -0.57 -3.65
C ALA A 191 -0.52 -1.94 -4.10
N ILE A 192 -0.26 -2.98 -3.34
CA ILE A 192 -1.02 -4.22 -3.45
C ILE A 192 -2.42 -3.84 -2.99
N ILE A 193 -3.15 -3.20 -3.88
CA ILE A 193 -4.54 -2.86 -3.65
C ILE A 193 -5.31 -4.15 -3.78
N ARG A 194 -5.55 -4.79 -2.66
CA ARG A 194 -6.44 -5.95 -2.59
C ARG A 194 -7.86 -5.42 -2.53
N VAL A 195 -8.60 -5.65 -3.59
CA VAL A 195 -10.02 -5.27 -3.67
C VAL A 195 -10.86 -6.41 -3.13
N ASN A 196 -11.63 -6.15 -2.09
CA ASN A 196 -12.61 -7.07 -1.51
C ASN A 196 -13.97 -6.35 -1.37
N SER A 197 -14.96 -7.01 -0.80
CA SER A 197 -16.30 -6.45 -0.59
C SER A 197 -16.34 -5.15 0.24
N GLN A 198 -15.28 -4.84 0.99
CA GLN A 198 -15.15 -3.61 1.77
C GLN A 198 -14.34 -2.52 1.05
N SER A 199 -13.71 -2.87 -0.06
CA SER A 199 -12.96 -1.91 -0.88
C SER A 199 -13.92 -1.05 -1.67
N GLY A 200 -14.03 0.23 -1.33
CA GLY A 200 -14.92 1.18 -2.02
C GLY A 200 -14.45 1.49 -3.46
N LYS A 201 -15.14 2.43 -4.10
CA LYS A 201 -14.89 2.89 -5.49
C LYS A 201 -13.43 3.25 -5.78
N GLY A 202 -12.66 3.68 -4.78
CA GLY A 202 -11.29 4.14 -4.92
C GLY A 202 -10.31 3.04 -5.32
N GLY A 203 -10.41 1.86 -4.73
CA GLY A 203 -9.48 0.75 -5.02
C GLY A 203 -9.58 0.23 -6.43
N VAL A 204 -10.81 0.02 -6.91
CA VAL A 204 -11.08 -0.42 -8.29
C VAL A 204 -10.61 0.60 -9.31
N SER A 205 -10.89 1.89 -9.07
CA SER A 205 -10.48 2.98 -9.96
C SER A 205 -8.97 3.13 -10.02
N TYR A 206 -8.29 2.95 -8.90
CA TYR A 206 -6.83 3.01 -8.85
C TYR A 206 -6.18 1.89 -9.68
N ILE A 207 -6.64 0.64 -9.54
CA ILE A 207 -6.12 -0.49 -10.33
C ILE A 207 -6.31 -0.23 -11.83
N LEU A 208 -7.51 0.22 -12.24
CA LEU A 208 -7.74 0.53 -13.65
C LEU A 208 -6.87 1.68 -14.16
N GLU A 209 -6.64 2.72 -13.34
CA GLU A 209 -5.79 3.85 -13.73
C GLU A 209 -4.31 3.46 -13.78
N ASN A 210 -3.81 2.75 -12.76
CA ASN A 210 -2.40 2.46 -12.61
C ASN A 210 -1.92 1.32 -13.52
N ASP A 211 -2.68 0.22 -13.57
CA ASP A 211 -2.23 -1.01 -14.25
C ASP A 211 -2.69 -1.04 -15.72
N TYR A 212 -3.82 -0.38 -16.04
CA TYR A 212 -4.43 -0.42 -17.37
C TYR A 212 -4.58 0.95 -18.03
N SER A 213 -4.14 2.03 -17.38
CA SER A 213 -4.25 3.41 -17.87
C SER A 213 -5.68 3.83 -18.23
N ILE A 214 -6.67 3.36 -17.45
CA ILE A 214 -8.10 3.64 -17.64
C ILE A 214 -8.61 4.57 -16.53
N ARG A 215 -8.94 5.81 -16.89
CA ARG A 215 -9.49 6.84 -15.98
C ARG A 215 -10.99 6.96 -16.14
N LEU A 216 -11.75 6.19 -15.37
CA LEU A 216 -13.19 6.19 -15.45
C LEU A 216 -13.80 7.53 -14.97
N PRO A 217 -14.79 8.09 -15.72
CA PRO A 217 -15.64 9.16 -15.21
C PRO A 217 -16.40 8.74 -13.94
N LYS A 218 -16.76 9.68 -13.08
CA LYS A 218 -17.41 9.41 -11.78
C LYS A 218 -18.65 8.52 -11.88
N ALA A 219 -19.45 8.69 -12.92
CA ALA A 219 -20.65 7.88 -13.14
C ALA A 219 -20.29 6.42 -13.46
N ALA A 220 -19.31 6.21 -14.34
CA ALA A 220 -18.80 4.88 -14.70
C ALA A 220 -18.10 4.21 -13.51
N GLN A 221 -17.33 4.95 -12.68
CA GLN A 221 -16.75 4.44 -11.44
C GLN A 221 -17.83 3.89 -10.50
N ALA A 222 -18.93 4.64 -10.34
CA ALA A 222 -20.03 4.21 -9.47
C ALA A 222 -20.71 2.93 -9.98
N GLN A 223 -20.94 2.85 -11.28
CA GLN A 223 -21.56 1.69 -11.93
C GLN A 223 -20.65 0.47 -11.86
N PHE A 224 -19.37 0.63 -12.20
CA PHE A 224 -18.42 -0.48 -12.22
C PHE A 224 -18.12 -1.00 -10.80
N SER A 225 -18.05 -0.13 -9.80
CA SER A 225 -17.93 -0.55 -8.40
C SER A 225 -19.06 -1.46 -7.96
N GLN A 226 -20.29 -1.25 -8.44
CA GLN A 226 -21.40 -2.17 -8.12
C GLN A 226 -21.24 -3.54 -8.79
N VAL A 227 -20.62 -3.60 -9.98
CA VAL A 227 -20.31 -4.88 -10.65
C VAL A 227 -19.29 -5.65 -9.83
N ILE A 228 -18.19 -5.00 -9.46
CA ILE A 228 -17.15 -5.63 -8.63
C ILE A 228 -17.69 -6.04 -7.27
N GLN A 229 -18.52 -5.19 -6.63
CA GLN A 229 -19.18 -5.53 -5.37
C GLN A 229 -19.97 -6.83 -5.46
N LYS A 230 -20.78 -7.00 -6.52
CA LYS A 230 -21.55 -8.23 -6.72
C LYS A 230 -20.67 -9.47 -6.89
N ILE A 231 -19.53 -9.35 -7.57
CA ILE A 231 -18.58 -10.45 -7.76
C ILE A 231 -17.95 -10.83 -6.41
N THR A 232 -17.46 -9.85 -5.66
CA THR A 232 -16.81 -10.08 -4.37
C THR A 232 -17.77 -10.55 -3.30
N ASP A 233 -19.02 -10.09 -3.29
CA ASP A 233 -20.06 -10.57 -2.38
C ASP A 233 -20.44 -12.03 -2.67
N ALA A 234 -20.45 -12.42 -3.94
CA ALA A 234 -20.79 -13.79 -4.34
C ALA A 234 -19.66 -14.80 -4.01
N THR A 235 -18.40 -14.37 -4.10
CA THR A 235 -17.24 -15.24 -3.88
C THR A 235 -16.72 -15.18 -2.44
N SER A 236 -17.01 -14.10 -1.71
CA SER A 236 -16.40 -13.77 -0.41
C SER A 236 -14.87 -13.77 -0.43
N GLN A 237 -14.28 -13.58 -1.60
CA GLN A 237 -12.83 -13.56 -1.82
C GLN A 237 -12.36 -12.19 -2.29
N GLU A 238 -11.06 -11.97 -2.21
CA GLU A 238 -10.39 -10.84 -2.85
C GLU A 238 -10.41 -11.05 -4.36
N ILE A 239 -10.53 -9.96 -5.12
CA ILE A 239 -10.50 -9.97 -6.58
C ILE A 239 -9.15 -9.44 -7.07
N THR A 240 -8.52 -10.15 -7.99
CA THR A 240 -7.22 -9.77 -8.55
C THR A 240 -7.34 -8.64 -9.59
N PRO A 241 -6.24 -7.90 -9.89
CA PRO A 241 -6.22 -6.91 -10.96
C PRO A 241 -6.67 -7.47 -12.32
N GLU A 242 -6.27 -8.70 -12.66
CA GLU A 242 -6.64 -9.37 -13.89
C GLU A 242 -8.15 -9.69 -13.95
N GLU A 243 -8.73 -10.09 -12.83
CA GLU A 243 -10.18 -10.32 -12.74
C GLU A 243 -10.97 -9.02 -12.82
N ILE A 244 -10.47 -7.93 -12.23
CA ILE A 244 -11.04 -6.59 -12.39
C ILE A 244 -11.01 -6.17 -13.86
N TRP A 245 -9.89 -6.38 -14.55
CA TRP A 245 -9.77 -6.07 -15.97
C TRP A 245 -10.74 -6.88 -16.82
N LYS A 246 -10.85 -8.19 -16.61
CA LYS A 246 -11.85 -9.04 -17.29
C LYS A 246 -13.27 -8.58 -17.04
N ALA A 247 -13.59 -8.24 -15.79
CA ALA A 247 -14.91 -7.70 -15.45
C ALA A 247 -15.17 -6.34 -16.15
N PHE A 248 -14.15 -5.49 -16.28
CA PHE A 248 -14.23 -4.23 -17.02
C PHE A 248 -14.49 -4.46 -18.50
N GLN A 249 -13.72 -5.35 -19.15
CA GLN A 249 -13.90 -5.69 -20.56
C GLN A 249 -15.31 -6.23 -20.83
N SER A 250 -15.78 -7.17 -20.03
CA SER A 250 -17.12 -7.74 -20.17
C SER A 250 -18.24 -6.72 -19.89
N THR A 251 -17.98 -5.71 -19.02
CA THR A 251 -19.01 -4.72 -18.66
C THR A 251 -19.12 -3.59 -19.69
N PHE A 252 -18.00 -3.12 -20.24
CA PHE A 252 -17.98 -1.89 -21.05
C PHE A 252 -17.52 -2.10 -22.50
N ILE A 253 -16.74 -3.13 -22.80
CA ILE A 253 -16.12 -3.31 -24.12
C ILE A 253 -16.77 -4.46 -24.89
N GLU A 254 -16.90 -5.64 -24.29
CA GLU A 254 -17.36 -6.86 -24.96
C GLU A 254 -18.89 -7.01 -24.88
N GLN A 255 -19.61 -5.91 -25.06
CA GLN A 255 -21.08 -5.94 -25.04
C GLN A 255 -21.62 -6.52 -26.36
N ASN A 256 -22.25 -7.68 -26.29
CA ASN A 256 -23.00 -8.27 -27.40
C ASN A 256 -24.42 -7.65 -27.47
N GLY A 257 -24.48 -6.36 -27.77
CA GLY A 257 -25.76 -5.69 -28.03
C GLY A 257 -26.35 -6.03 -29.41
N PRO A 258 -27.59 -5.65 -29.66
CA PRO A 258 -28.23 -5.90 -30.96
C PRO A 258 -27.63 -5.06 -32.11
N PHE A 259 -26.91 -3.99 -31.77
CA PHE A 259 -26.26 -3.10 -32.73
C PHE A 259 -24.79 -3.43 -32.91
N LYS A 260 -24.31 -3.48 -34.17
CA LYS A 260 -22.88 -3.56 -34.52
C LYS A 260 -22.58 -2.51 -35.59
N LEU A 261 -21.56 -1.69 -35.38
CA LEU A 261 -21.00 -0.78 -36.37
C LEU A 261 -20.14 -1.56 -37.37
N ILE A 262 -20.44 -1.48 -38.66
CA ILE A 262 -19.69 -2.14 -39.73
C ILE A 262 -18.67 -1.18 -40.34
N SER A 263 -19.13 0.03 -40.71
CA SER A 263 -18.28 1.07 -41.30
C SER A 263 -18.88 2.44 -41.05
N PHE A 264 -18.04 3.45 -41.11
CA PHE A 264 -18.47 4.84 -41.11
C PHE A 264 -17.57 5.72 -41.95
N SER A 265 -18.12 6.81 -42.44
CA SER A 265 -17.42 7.92 -43.08
C SER A 265 -17.96 9.25 -42.53
N SER A 266 -17.06 10.19 -42.30
CA SER A 266 -17.38 11.52 -41.81
C SER A 266 -16.81 12.55 -42.77
N GLU A 267 -17.61 13.52 -43.17
CA GLU A 267 -17.26 14.60 -44.09
C GLU A 267 -17.62 15.95 -43.45
N ALA A 268 -16.65 16.88 -43.44
CA ALA A 268 -16.95 18.26 -43.05
C ALA A 268 -17.97 18.89 -44.01
N ALA A 269 -19.12 19.29 -43.49
CA ALA A 269 -20.27 19.69 -44.32
C ALA A 269 -20.13 21.06 -45.02
N SER A 270 -19.13 21.84 -44.75
CA SER A 270 -18.66 23.06 -45.48
C SER A 270 -17.87 23.97 -44.55
N ARG A 271 -16.99 24.81 -45.09
CA ARG A 271 -16.15 25.78 -44.35
C ARG A 271 -16.92 26.91 -43.66
N SER A 272 -18.27 26.98 -43.82
CA SER A 272 -19.08 28.08 -43.28
C SER A 272 -20.12 27.67 -42.21
N ASN A 273 -20.34 26.36 -41.98
CA ASN A 273 -21.18 25.86 -40.89
C ASN A 273 -20.41 24.74 -40.20
N ASP A 274 -20.10 24.86 -38.91
CA ASP A 274 -19.40 23.89 -38.06
C ASP A 274 -20.18 22.55 -37.90
N LEU A 275 -20.77 22.03 -38.97
CA LEU A 275 -21.55 20.79 -38.97
C LEU A 275 -20.80 19.70 -39.76
N GLU A 276 -20.67 18.54 -39.16
CA GLU A 276 -20.21 17.32 -39.82
C GLU A 276 -21.38 16.48 -40.30
N ARG A 277 -21.21 15.86 -41.48
CA ARG A 277 -22.10 14.81 -41.96
C ARG A 277 -21.44 13.47 -41.77
N MET A 278 -22.19 12.51 -41.26
CA MET A 278 -21.73 11.15 -41.09
C MET A 278 -22.68 10.20 -41.82
N THR A 279 -22.09 9.25 -42.52
CA THR A 279 -22.78 8.07 -43.05
C THR A 279 -22.14 6.85 -42.40
N ALA A 280 -22.95 5.99 -41.80
CA ALA A 280 -22.44 4.75 -41.21
C ALA A 280 -23.37 3.58 -41.59
N THR A 281 -22.76 2.40 -41.64
CA THR A 281 -23.48 1.14 -41.80
C THR A 281 -23.48 0.42 -40.46
N VAL A 282 -24.66 0.12 -39.96
CA VAL A 282 -24.84 -0.64 -38.71
C VAL A 282 -25.70 -1.88 -38.96
N THR A 283 -25.50 -2.92 -38.20
CA THR A 283 -26.46 -4.03 -38.14
C THR A 283 -27.29 -3.92 -36.88
N PHE A 284 -28.57 -4.22 -37.00
CA PHE A 284 -29.51 -4.37 -35.89
C PHE A 284 -30.22 -5.70 -36.04
N ASP A 285 -30.06 -6.58 -35.04
CA ASP A 285 -30.56 -7.97 -35.07
C ASP A 285 -30.24 -8.71 -36.37
N GLY A 286 -29.00 -8.54 -36.86
CA GLY A 286 -28.52 -9.20 -38.09
C GLY A 286 -28.92 -8.53 -39.39
N THR A 287 -29.81 -7.53 -39.38
CA THR A 287 -30.20 -6.75 -40.55
C THR A 287 -29.34 -5.50 -40.68
N GLN A 288 -28.87 -5.19 -41.87
CA GLN A 288 -28.00 -4.06 -42.16
C GLN A 288 -28.81 -2.80 -42.51
N TYR A 289 -28.41 -1.68 -41.92
CA TYR A 289 -29.01 -0.36 -42.11
C TYR A 289 -27.92 0.66 -42.43
N GLU A 290 -28.19 1.55 -43.36
CA GLU A 290 -27.42 2.76 -43.60
C GLU A 290 -28.00 3.89 -42.74
N ILE A 291 -27.21 4.50 -41.88
CA ILE A 291 -27.60 5.66 -41.07
C ILE A 291 -26.91 6.91 -41.56
N LYS A 292 -27.61 8.02 -41.58
CA LYS A 292 -27.08 9.34 -41.95
C LYS A 292 -27.45 10.33 -40.86
N GLY A 293 -26.45 11.10 -40.40
CA GLY A 293 -26.67 12.13 -39.40
C GLY A 293 -25.83 13.35 -39.63
N THR A 294 -26.21 14.44 -38.97
CA THR A 294 -25.46 15.70 -38.93
C THR A 294 -25.31 16.19 -37.52
N GLY A 295 -24.18 16.78 -37.18
CA GLY A 295 -23.89 17.26 -35.84
C GLY A 295 -22.69 18.20 -35.80
N ASN A 296 -22.41 18.76 -34.65
CA ASN A 296 -21.22 19.58 -34.41
C ASN A 296 -19.90 18.75 -34.25
N GLY A 297 -19.96 17.45 -34.54
CA GLY A 297 -18.87 16.52 -34.55
C GLY A 297 -19.37 15.09 -34.84
N PRO A 298 -18.47 14.13 -35.08
CA PRO A 298 -18.81 12.78 -35.55
C PRO A 298 -19.71 12.03 -34.56
N ILE A 299 -19.53 12.20 -33.25
CA ILE A 299 -20.36 11.56 -32.22
C ILE A 299 -21.79 12.10 -32.24
N ALA A 300 -21.95 13.43 -32.32
CA ALA A 300 -23.27 14.05 -32.40
C ALA A 300 -24.03 13.66 -33.67
N ALA A 301 -23.33 13.61 -34.82
CA ALA A 301 -23.86 13.15 -36.07
C ALA A 301 -24.29 11.66 -36.01
N PHE A 302 -23.46 10.80 -35.41
CA PHE A 302 -23.84 9.39 -35.25
C PHE A 302 -25.07 9.20 -34.37
N ILE A 303 -25.09 9.88 -33.22
CA ILE A 303 -26.24 9.83 -32.29
C ILE A 303 -27.52 10.29 -32.96
N GLN A 304 -27.46 11.38 -33.75
CA GLN A 304 -28.62 11.84 -34.51
C GLN A 304 -29.10 10.78 -35.51
N GLY A 305 -28.17 10.23 -36.32
CA GLY A 305 -28.48 9.20 -37.29
C GLY A 305 -29.11 7.95 -36.68
N MET A 306 -28.59 7.49 -35.54
CA MET A 306 -29.15 6.35 -34.79
C MET A 306 -30.58 6.65 -34.29
N ARG A 307 -30.79 7.81 -33.72
CA ARG A 307 -32.12 8.22 -33.20
C ARG A 307 -33.16 8.31 -34.31
N ASP A 308 -32.80 8.91 -35.44
CA ASP A 308 -33.73 9.15 -36.57
C ASP A 308 -34.06 7.83 -37.29
N THR A 309 -33.10 6.91 -37.40
CA THR A 309 -33.30 5.63 -38.10
C THR A 309 -34.08 4.60 -37.24
N PHE A 310 -33.84 4.58 -35.93
CA PHE A 310 -34.39 3.55 -35.04
C PHE A 310 -35.40 4.08 -34.01
N ASP A 311 -35.85 5.35 -34.12
CA ASP A 311 -36.76 6.02 -33.16
C ASP A 311 -36.30 5.89 -31.70
N LEU A 312 -34.97 6.00 -31.45
CA LEU A 312 -34.39 5.83 -30.14
C LEU A 312 -34.53 7.09 -29.29
N LYS A 313 -35.03 6.94 -28.06
CA LYS A 313 -35.26 8.06 -27.13
C LYS A 313 -34.13 8.14 -26.10
N PHE A 314 -32.95 8.54 -26.51
CA PHE A 314 -31.85 8.83 -25.62
C PHE A 314 -31.17 10.17 -25.96
N ARG A 315 -30.43 10.71 -25.01
CA ARG A 315 -29.61 11.90 -25.22
C ARG A 315 -28.20 11.66 -24.71
N LEU A 316 -27.22 12.27 -25.34
CA LEU A 316 -25.86 12.35 -24.83
C LEU A 316 -25.89 13.22 -23.58
N LYS A 317 -25.41 12.67 -22.46
CA LYS A 317 -25.30 13.37 -21.18
C LYS A 317 -23.88 13.88 -20.96
N ASP A 318 -22.88 13.04 -21.22
CA ASP A 318 -21.49 13.37 -21.04
C ASP A 318 -20.59 12.62 -22.01
N TYR A 319 -19.48 13.24 -22.37
CA TYR A 319 -18.43 12.68 -23.22
C TYR A 319 -17.08 13.12 -22.65
N THR A 320 -16.20 12.15 -22.40
CA THR A 320 -14.83 12.38 -21.98
C THR A 320 -13.89 11.42 -22.67
N GLU A 321 -12.67 11.85 -22.94
CA GLU A 321 -11.61 11.00 -23.50
C GLU A 321 -10.27 11.29 -22.84
N HIS A 322 -9.38 10.31 -22.87
CA HIS A 322 -7.99 10.50 -22.50
C HIS A 322 -7.09 9.50 -23.25
N THR A 323 -5.82 9.84 -23.37
CA THR A 323 -4.83 8.95 -23.94
C THR A 323 -4.40 7.88 -22.92
N ARG A 324 -4.27 6.63 -23.38
CA ARG A 324 -3.79 5.50 -22.57
C ARG A 324 -2.27 5.35 -22.61
N THR A 325 -1.66 5.74 -23.72
CA THR A 325 -0.22 5.63 -23.96
C THR A 325 0.32 6.96 -24.44
N ALA A 326 1.64 7.15 -24.35
CA ALA A 326 2.30 8.34 -24.89
C ALA A 326 2.79 8.10 -26.33
N GLY A 327 2.80 9.16 -27.17
CA GLY A 327 3.34 9.11 -28.52
C GLY A 327 2.31 9.28 -29.64
N SER A 328 2.78 9.25 -30.89
CA SER A 328 1.95 9.48 -32.09
C SER A 328 0.98 8.32 -32.41
N GLU A 329 1.24 7.13 -31.88
CA GLU A 329 0.38 5.94 -32.01
C GLU A 329 -0.37 5.64 -30.72
N SER A 330 -0.65 6.67 -29.93
CA SER A 330 -1.32 6.54 -28.63
C SER A 330 -2.74 6.06 -28.79
N GLU A 331 -3.12 5.01 -28.04
CA GLU A 331 -4.50 4.60 -27.88
C GLU A 331 -5.26 5.61 -27.02
N ALA A 332 -6.51 5.88 -27.35
CA ALA A 332 -7.41 6.71 -26.56
C ALA A 332 -8.57 5.88 -25.98
N ALA A 333 -8.95 6.19 -24.76
CA ALA A 333 -10.18 5.70 -24.15
C ALA A 333 -11.25 6.82 -24.18
N ALA A 334 -12.38 6.55 -24.81
CA ALA A 334 -13.50 7.45 -24.87
C ALA A 334 -14.69 6.90 -24.07
N TYR A 335 -15.36 7.76 -23.33
CA TYR A 335 -16.50 7.42 -22.48
C TYR A 335 -17.70 8.23 -22.91
N ILE A 336 -18.80 7.54 -23.19
CA ILE A 336 -20.08 8.14 -23.65
C ILE A 336 -21.12 7.78 -22.60
N GLU A 337 -21.69 8.78 -21.93
CA GLU A 337 -22.83 8.62 -21.04
C GLU A 337 -24.12 9.00 -21.78
N LEU A 338 -25.04 8.04 -21.91
CA LEU A 338 -26.36 8.21 -22.49
C LEU A 338 -27.45 8.22 -21.41
N LYS A 339 -28.51 9.00 -21.59
CA LYS A 339 -29.67 9.05 -20.70
C LYS A 339 -30.96 8.97 -21.48
#